data_c8ab10c647ed0dc65d126f243bacd4ec
#
_entry.id   c8ab10c647ed0dc65d126f243bacd4ec
#
_cell.length_a   1.000
_cell.length_b   1.000
_cell.length_c   1.000
_cell.angle_alpha   90.00
_cell.angle_beta   90.00
_cell.angle_gamma   90.00
#
_symmetry.space_group_name_H-M   'P 1'
#
loop_
_entity.id
_entity.type
_entity.pdbx_description
1 polymer ?
#
loop_
_entity_poly.entity_id
_entity_poly.type
_entity_poly.pdbx_seq_one_letter_code
_entity_poly.pdbx_strand_id
1 'polypeptide(L)'
;MRAILAGGGTGGHVIPALAIANELKKSYGAEVLFIGTARGIENRLVPAAGYPLKLVRVGALKNVSLMTRAKTAFDLPRAVWDAGRMLNEFSPDVVIGVGGYASGPAMLAAVVKHIPTLAFEPNVVPGFANRVVARFVSGAAVHFEETAKYFRNAEVTGVPVRQAFFEIRAKHGGSPTLLVFGGSQGAHAINEAMIRCLPELRRQAPGIHIIHQTGERDYHEALAAYRSLFESGLDESAEVFKFIEDMPAAFARADLLVCRSGASTVAEITAAGKPAIFVPFPRAADDHQRVNAEALARAGAAVVVEESKLEGVWLVETIAALLGDPQRLQAMSDAARALAHPNAARDIAAMAARVVGIEESRDQG
;
A
#
# COMPACT_ATOMS: atom_id res chain seq x y z
N MET A 1 -3.11 -5.71 27.28
CA MET A 1 -2.29 -4.66 26.61
C MET A 1 -3.19 -3.56 26.06
N ARG A 2 -2.79 -2.31 26.20
CA ARG A 2 -3.50 -1.14 25.62
C ARG A 2 -2.64 -0.51 24.54
N ALA A 3 -3.14 -0.47 23.32
CA ALA A 3 -2.38 -0.01 22.18
C ALA A 3 -3.07 1.20 21.48
N ILE A 4 -2.27 2.18 21.09
CA ILE A 4 -2.74 3.25 20.20
C ILE A 4 -2.12 3.07 18.82
N LEU A 5 -2.96 3.06 17.79
CA LEU A 5 -2.51 3.16 16.39
C LEU A 5 -2.72 4.59 15.89
N ALA A 6 -1.64 5.26 15.56
CA ALA A 6 -1.66 6.66 15.14
C ALA A 6 -1.29 6.80 13.68
N GLY A 7 -2.21 7.36 12.90
CA GLY A 7 -2.00 7.59 11.47
C GLY A 7 -3.30 7.62 10.69
N GLY A 8 -3.20 7.70 9.37
CA GLY A 8 -4.37 7.76 8.52
C GLY A 8 -4.14 8.51 7.21
N GLY A 9 -5.21 9.10 6.70
CA GLY A 9 -5.24 9.86 5.46
C GLY A 9 -5.63 9.00 4.26
N THR A 10 -4.94 7.91 3.99
CA THR A 10 -5.16 7.03 2.83
C THR A 10 -5.39 5.58 3.23
N GLY A 11 -5.98 4.78 2.32
CA GLY A 11 -6.16 3.34 2.51
C GLY A 11 -4.84 2.60 2.78
N GLY A 12 -3.74 3.06 2.17
CA GLY A 12 -2.41 2.47 2.36
C GLY A 12 -1.87 2.51 3.80
N HIS A 13 -2.38 3.42 4.63
CA HIS A 13 -2.06 3.49 6.06
C HIS A 13 -3.13 2.82 6.93
N VAL A 14 -4.40 3.06 6.61
CA VAL A 14 -5.52 2.64 7.46
C VAL A 14 -5.78 1.13 7.39
N ILE A 15 -5.70 0.54 6.20
CA ILE A 15 -5.96 -0.91 6.03
C ILE A 15 -4.91 -1.76 6.78
N PRO A 16 -3.59 -1.53 6.61
CA PRO A 16 -2.60 -2.22 7.44
C PRO A 16 -2.77 -1.97 8.94
N ALA A 17 -3.11 -0.74 9.35
CA ALA A 17 -3.36 -0.42 10.74
C ALA A 17 -4.52 -1.24 11.34
N LEU A 18 -5.62 -1.40 10.60
CA LEU A 18 -6.74 -2.24 11.01
C LEU A 18 -6.34 -3.72 11.13
N ALA A 19 -5.53 -4.22 10.20
CA ALA A 19 -5.02 -5.60 10.28
C ALA A 19 -4.13 -5.81 11.51
N ILE A 20 -3.24 -4.86 11.82
CA ILE A 20 -2.41 -4.86 13.04
C ILE A 20 -3.29 -4.81 14.30
N ALA A 21 -4.32 -3.93 14.33
CA ALA A 21 -5.25 -3.81 15.45
C ALA A 21 -6.03 -5.11 15.70
N ASN A 22 -6.52 -5.75 14.64
CA ASN A 22 -7.22 -7.02 14.72
C ASN A 22 -6.30 -8.12 15.29
N GLU A 23 -5.05 -8.17 14.86
CA GLU A 23 -4.09 -9.16 15.36
C GLU A 23 -3.70 -8.90 16.81
N LEU A 24 -3.47 -7.64 17.22
CA LEU A 24 -3.24 -7.26 18.60
C LEU A 24 -4.39 -7.67 19.52
N LYS A 25 -5.63 -7.45 19.06
CA LYS A 25 -6.83 -7.86 19.82
C LYS A 25 -6.94 -9.38 19.90
N LYS A 26 -6.69 -10.09 18.81
CA LYS A 26 -6.79 -11.55 18.72
C LYS A 26 -5.73 -12.25 19.57
N SER A 27 -4.46 -11.86 19.40
CA SER A 27 -3.32 -12.60 19.98
C SER A 27 -2.97 -12.13 21.39
N TYR A 28 -3.27 -10.88 21.75
CA TYR A 28 -2.87 -10.29 23.05
C TYR A 28 -4.04 -9.70 23.84
N GLY A 29 -5.29 -9.89 23.42
CA GLY A 29 -6.48 -9.31 24.07
C GLY A 29 -6.41 -7.79 24.19
N ALA A 30 -5.75 -7.11 23.24
CA ALA A 30 -5.46 -5.70 23.35
C ALA A 30 -6.72 -4.82 23.24
N GLU A 31 -6.82 -3.83 24.12
CA GLU A 31 -7.70 -2.68 23.95
C GLU A 31 -7.02 -1.70 23.00
N VAL A 32 -7.70 -1.35 21.91
CA VAL A 32 -7.12 -0.54 20.83
C VAL A 32 -7.88 0.77 20.64
N LEU A 33 -7.13 1.88 20.59
CA LEU A 33 -7.61 3.21 20.23
C LEU A 33 -6.88 3.71 18.97
N PHE A 34 -7.63 4.29 18.04
CA PHE A 34 -7.02 4.99 16.89
C PHE A 34 -6.92 6.49 17.13
N ILE A 35 -5.82 7.09 16.64
CA ILE A 35 -5.65 8.54 16.51
C ILE A 35 -5.48 8.87 15.03
N GLY A 36 -6.42 9.64 14.48
CA GLY A 36 -6.46 10.05 13.07
C GLY A 36 -6.66 11.54 12.89
N THR A 37 -6.99 11.95 11.66
CA THR A 37 -7.33 13.32 11.29
C THR A 37 -8.78 13.44 10.82
N ALA A 38 -9.36 14.62 10.87
CA ALA A 38 -10.76 14.83 10.48
C ALA A 38 -11.06 14.64 8.99
N ARG A 39 -10.04 14.53 8.13
CA ARG A 39 -10.21 14.50 6.65
C ARG A 39 -9.82 13.17 6.00
N GLY A 40 -9.31 12.22 6.76
CA GLY A 40 -8.83 10.96 6.22
C GLY A 40 -9.91 9.89 6.12
N ILE A 41 -9.60 8.80 5.38
CA ILE A 41 -10.49 7.64 5.21
C ILE A 41 -10.71 6.89 6.53
N GLU A 42 -9.84 7.09 7.51
CA GLU A 42 -9.95 6.53 8.86
C GLU A 42 -11.28 6.86 9.53
N ASN A 43 -11.86 8.05 9.24
CA ASN A 43 -13.15 8.46 9.79
C ASN A 43 -14.31 7.52 9.42
N ARG A 44 -14.18 6.81 8.31
CA ARG A 44 -15.15 5.84 7.84
C ARG A 44 -14.74 4.42 8.23
N LEU A 45 -13.50 4.04 7.96
CA LEU A 45 -13.07 2.64 8.08
C LEU A 45 -12.85 2.19 9.52
N VAL A 46 -12.32 3.05 10.39
CA VAL A 46 -12.01 2.68 11.77
C VAL A 46 -13.28 2.42 12.59
N PRO A 47 -14.28 3.34 12.60
CA PRO A 47 -15.55 3.05 13.28
C PRO A 47 -16.33 1.87 12.65
N ALA A 48 -16.28 1.72 11.31
CA ALA A 48 -16.90 0.59 10.63
C ALA A 48 -16.30 -0.77 11.05
N ALA A 49 -15.00 -0.78 11.43
CA ALA A 49 -14.31 -1.95 11.96
C ALA A 49 -14.52 -2.13 13.49
N GLY A 50 -15.32 -1.29 14.15
CA GLY A 50 -15.66 -1.38 15.57
C GLY A 50 -14.60 -0.85 16.52
N TYR A 51 -13.65 -0.01 16.03
CA TYR A 51 -12.63 0.61 16.87
C TYR A 51 -12.95 2.06 17.21
N PRO A 52 -12.63 2.53 18.44
CA PRO A 52 -12.73 3.93 18.81
C PRO A 52 -11.69 4.76 18.05
N LEU A 53 -12.09 5.96 17.62
CA LEU A 53 -11.24 6.92 16.91
C LEU A 53 -11.27 8.28 17.61
N LYS A 54 -10.10 8.80 17.95
CA LYS A 54 -9.90 10.19 18.37
C LYS A 54 -9.22 10.99 17.27
N LEU A 55 -9.55 12.26 17.13
CA LEU A 55 -9.06 13.11 16.05
C LEU A 55 -8.11 14.18 16.57
N VAL A 56 -6.93 14.26 15.98
CA VAL A 56 -5.96 15.33 16.21
C VAL A 56 -6.04 16.37 15.08
N ARG A 57 -5.90 17.64 15.42
CA ARG A 57 -5.87 18.74 14.45
C ARG A 57 -4.46 18.93 13.92
N VAL A 58 -4.20 18.43 12.72
CA VAL A 58 -2.90 18.59 12.04
C VAL A 58 -3.13 19.06 10.61
N GLY A 59 -2.36 20.04 10.17
CA GLY A 59 -2.31 20.47 8.78
C GLY A 59 -1.33 19.65 7.93
N ALA A 60 -1.43 19.78 6.59
CA ALA A 60 -0.49 19.18 5.66
C ALA A 60 0.84 19.95 5.65
N LEU A 61 1.97 19.22 5.59
CA LEU A 61 3.33 19.80 5.49
C LEU A 61 3.93 19.68 4.08
N LYS A 62 3.45 18.75 3.27
CA LYS A 62 3.95 18.51 1.91
C LYS A 62 2.90 18.83 0.85
N ASN A 63 3.37 19.25 -0.33
CA ASN A 63 2.54 19.62 -1.49
C ASN A 63 1.52 20.73 -1.20
N VAL A 64 1.88 21.66 -0.30
CA VAL A 64 1.08 22.82 0.09
C VAL A 64 1.93 24.08 0.04
N SER A 65 1.28 25.26 0.02
CA SER A 65 1.95 26.57 -0.02
C SER A 65 2.88 26.78 1.18
N LEU A 66 3.86 27.68 1.05
CA LEU A 66 4.76 28.06 2.14
C LEU A 66 4.00 28.57 3.37
N MET A 67 2.92 29.33 3.14
CA MET A 67 2.07 29.84 4.22
C MET A 67 1.37 28.70 4.97
N THR A 68 0.88 27.68 4.27
CA THR A 68 0.27 26.48 4.89
C THR A 68 1.32 25.69 5.68
N ARG A 69 2.55 25.57 5.17
CA ARG A 69 3.67 24.92 5.89
C ARG A 69 4.00 25.65 7.19
N ALA A 70 4.14 26.98 7.13
CA ALA A 70 4.41 27.82 8.30
C ALA A 70 3.28 27.68 9.34
N LYS A 71 2.01 27.73 8.91
CA LYS A 71 0.86 27.52 9.80
C LYS A 71 0.89 26.13 10.45
N THR A 72 1.11 25.08 9.66
CA THR A 72 1.18 23.70 10.19
C THR A 72 2.35 23.53 11.16
N ALA A 73 3.52 24.13 10.87
CA ALA A 73 4.65 24.08 11.78
C ALA A 73 4.35 24.81 13.11
N PHE A 74 3.61 25.91 13.05
CA PHE A 74 3.16 26.66 14.23
C PHE A 74 2.10 25.89 15.04
N ASP A 75 1.22 25.13 14.37
CA ASP A 75 0.18 24.32 15.00
C ASP A 75 0.72 22.96 15.56
N LEU A 76 1.92 22.54 15.15
CA LEU A 76 2.50 21.25 15.55
C LEU A 76 2.65 21.07 17.07
N PRO A 77 3.15 22.06 17.85
CA PRO A 77 3.23 21.92 19.31
C PRO A 77 1.86 21.68 19.96
N ARG A 78 0.83 22.33 19.45
CA ARG A 78 -0.55 22.12 19.93
C ARG A 78 -1.04 20.72 19.59
N ALA A 79 -0.77 20.23 18.38
CA ALA A 79 -1.13 18.87 17.98
C ALA A 79 -0.41 17.81 18.82
N VAL A 80 0.85 18.02 19.18
CA VAL A 80 1.60 17.15 20.09
C VAL A 80 0.99 17.18 21.50
N TRP A 81 0.60 18.36 21.99
CA TRP A 81 -0.05 18.52 23.29
C TRP A 81 -1.43 17.84 23.33
N ASP A 82 -2.27 18.04 22.29
CA ASP A 82 -3.57 17.39 22.15
C ASP A 82 -3.42 15.86 22.12
N ALA A 83 -2.47 15.35 21.33
CA ALA A 83 -2.11 13.93 21.33
C ALA A 83 -1.67 13.44 22.71
N GLY A 84 -0.79 14.22 23.39
CA GLY A 84 -0.34 13.92 24.75
C GLY A 84 -1.45 13.82 25.79
N ARG A 85 -2.52 14.61 25.65
CA ARG A 85 -3.74 14.46 26.47
C ARG A 85 -4.47 13.13 26.17
N MET A 86 -4.63 12.79 24.89
CA MET A 86 -5.25 11.52 24.49
C MET A 86 -4.47 10.32 25.02
N LEU A 87 -3.13 10.40 25.01
CA LEU A 87 -2.25 9.37 25.60
C LEU A 87 -2.49 9.25 27.12
N ASN A 88 -2.57 10.38 27.86
CA ASN A 88 -2.83 10.34 29.31
C ASN A 88 -4.22 9.75 29.63
N GLU A 89 -5.25 10.10 28.86
CA GLU A 89 -6.62 9.61 29.07
C GLU A 89 -6.72 8.11 28.79
N PHE A 90 -6.04 7.62 27.76
CA PHE A 90 -6.08 6.20 27.38
C PHE A 90 -5.03 5.36 28.13
N SER A 91 -3.93 5.95 28.58
CA SER A 91 -2.80 5.26 29.26
C SER A 91 -2.31 4.03 28.48
N PRO A 92 -1.80 4.20 27.23
CA PRO A 92 -1.37 3.08 26.41
C PRO A 92 -0.05 2.48 26.91
N ASP A 93 0.09 1.17 26.74
CA ASP A 93 1.37 0.47 26.93
C ASP A 93 2.29 0.69 25.72
N VAL A 94 1.71 0.85 24.51
CA VAL A 94 2.45 1.07 23.26
C VAL A 94 1.71 2.03 22.34
N VAL A 95 2.47 2.83 21.60
CA VAL A 95 1.96 3.67 20.49
C VAL A 95 2.60 3.22 19.18
N ILE A 96 1.77 2.84 18.22
CA ILE A 96 2.20 2.35 16.90
C ILE A 96 1.91 3.46 15.87
N GLY A 97 2.96 4.02 15.28
CA GLY A 97 2.85 4.99 14.20
C GLY A 97 2.77 4.31 12.85
N VAL A 98 1.64 4.45 12.14
CA VAL A 98 1.42 3.80 10.85
C VAL A 98 1.58 4.76 9.65
N GLY A 99 2.10 5.94 9.89
CA GLY A 99 2.27 6.98 8.88
C GLY A 99 1.07 7.92 8.73
N GLY A 100 1.20 8.89 7.83
CA GLY A 100 0.22 9.96 7.68
C GLY A 100 0.41 11.10 8.68
N TYR A 101 -0.45 12.12 8.58
CA TYR A 101 -0.25 13.37 9.34
C TYR A 101 -0.50 13.24 10.85
N ALA A 102 -1.37 12.34 11.28
CA ALA A 102 -1.66 12.12 12.71
C ALA A 102 -0.54 11.36 13.43
N SER A 103 0.23 10.55 12.71
CA SER A 103 1.31 9.73 13.28
C SER A 103 2.39 10.58 13.95
N GLY A 104 2.86 11.65 13.29
CA GLY A 104 3.94 12.49 13.80
C GLY A 104 3.71 13.04 15.22
N PRO A 105 2.63 13.80 15.46
CA PRO A 105 2.32 14.34 16.78
C PRO A 105 2.12 13.28 17.86
N ALA A 106 1.44 12.18 17.55
CA ALA A 106 1.18 11.10 18.51
C ALA A 106 2.48 10.37 18.89
N MET A 107 3.33 10.07 17.92
CA MET A 107 4.63 9.44 18.15
C MET A 107 5.58 10.34 18.92
N LEU A 108 5.65 11.65 18.58
CA LEU A 108 6.45 12.62 19.33
C LEU A 108 5.97 12.73 20.78
N ALA A 109 4.65 12.81 21.01
CA ALA A 109 4.10 12.87 22.35
C ALA A 109 4.42 11.58 23.15
N ALA A 110 4.36 10.41 22.52
CA ALA A 110 4.72 9.14 23.14
C ALA A 110 6.21 9.09 23.52
N VAL A 111 7.10 9.48 22.59
CA VAL A 111 8.55 9.56 22.86
C VAL A 111 8.85 10.48 24.04
N VAL A 112 8.28 11.69 24.08
CA VAL A 112 8.46 12.65 25.18
C VAL A 112 7.96 12.11 26.51
N LYS A 113 6.91 11.29 26.49
CA LYS A 113 6.34 10.64 27.70
C LYS A 113 6.99 9.30 28.05
N HIS A 114 8.02 8.90 27.32
CA HIS A 114 8.72 7.61 27.51
C HIS A 114 7.77 6.39 27.39
N ILE A 115 6.70 6.52 26.62
CA ILE A 115 5.81 5.40 26.28
C ILE A 115 6.48 4.59 25.17
N PRO A 116 6.55 3.27 25.26
CA PRO A 116 7.06 2.42 24.19
C PRO A 116 6.42 2.73 22.83
N THR A 117 7.24 2.82 21.78
CA THR A 117 6.80 3.21 20.44
C THR A 117 7.26 2.24 19.38
N LEU A 118 6.38 1.91 18.44
CA LEU A 118 6.69 1.13 17.26
C LEU A 118 6.36 1.93 16.01
N ALA A 119 7.33 2.11 15.12
CA ALA A 119 7.08 2.71 13.80
C ALA A 119 6.75 1.60 12.79
N PHE A 120 5.68 1.75 12.04
CA PHE A 120 5.40 0.93 10.86
C PHE A 120 5.71 1.72 9.60
N GLU A 121 6.60 1.20 8.74
CA GLU A 121 7.02 1.86 7.51
C GLU A 121 6.94 0.90 6.31
N PRO A 122 5.93 1.08 5.47
CA PRO A 122 5.71 0.22 4.32
C PRO A 122 6.51 0.58 3.07
N ASN A 123 7.20 1.73 3.03
CA ASN A 123 7.97 2.19 1.87
C ASN A 123 9.47 2.02 2.07
N VAL A 124 10.22 1.92 0.98
CA VAL A 124 11.70 1.88 1.01
C VAL A 124 12.26 3.16 1.64
N VAL A 125 11.73 4.32 1.24
CA VAL A 125 12.10 5.61 1.86
C VAL A 125 11.04 5.98 2.89
N PRO A 126 11.42 6.10 4.18
CA PRO A 126 10.46 6.41 5.22
C PRO A 126 9.78 7.76 5.01
N GLY A 127 8.48 7.79 5.29
CA GLY A 127 7.71 9.03 5.30
C GLY A 127 8.24 10.03 6.33
N PHE A 128 7.96 11.33 6.14
CA PHE A 128 8.48 12.39 6.99
C PHE A 128 8.19 12.17 8.49
N ALA A 129 6.99 11.74 8.85
CA ALA A 129 6.61 11.48 10.24
C ALA A 129 7.52 10.41 10.89
N ASN A 130 7.75 9.30 10.19
CA ASN A 130 8.62 8.23 10.65
C ASN A 130 10.09 8.64 10.71
N ARG A 131 10.59 9.44 9.74
CA ARG A 131 11.97 9.96 9.76
C ARG A 131 12.26 10.84 10.97
N VAL A 132 11.31 11.67 11.39
CA VAL A 132 11.48 12.56 12.57
C VAL A 132 11.66 11.75 13.85
N VAL A 133 10.94 10.65 14.00
CA VAL A 133 10.98 9.83 15.23
C VAL A 133 11.92 8.63 15.14
N ALA A 134 12.51 8.35 13.97
CA ALA A 134 13.25 7.12 13.67
C ALA A 134 14.34 6.74 14.69
N ARG A 135 15.03 7.74 15.26
CA ARG A 135 16.11 7.52 16.24
C ARG A 135 15.62 7.30 17.67
N PHE A 136 14.35 7.58 17.94
CA PHE A 136 13.76 7.62 19.27
C PHE A 136 12.76 6.50 19.52
N VAL A 137 12.27 5.85 18.45
CA VAL A 137 11.30 4.75 18.59
C VAL A 137 11.95 3.53 19.21
N SER A 138 11.18 2.75 19.97
CA SER A 138 11.61 1.51 20.61
C SER A 138 11.89 0.41 19.58
N GLY A 139 11.14 0.40 18.47
CA GLY A 139 11.33 -0.50 17.34
C GLY A 139 10.68 0.03 16.06
N ALA A 140 11.00 -0.60 14.93
CA ALA A 140 10.40 -0.31 13.65
C ALA A 140 10.11 -1.57 12.86
N ALA A 141 8.86 -1.75 12.46
CA ALA A 141 8.40 -2.78 11.54
C ALA A 141 8.47 -2.22 10.12
N VAL A 142 9.31 -2.79 9.27
CA VAL A 142 9.57 -2.28 7.92
C VAL A 142 9.21 -3.33 6.86
N HIS A 143 8.92 -2.86 5.64
CA HIS A 143 8.64 -3.77 4.53
C HIS A 143 9.89 -4.17 3.75
N PHE A 144 10.85 -3.27 3.59
CA PHE A 144 12.05 -3.48 2.80
C PHE A 144 13.30 -3.48 3.69
N GLU A 145 14.28 -4.34 3.37
CA GLU A 145 15.56 -4.37 4.09
C GLU A 145 16.30 -3.02 4.05
N GLU A 146 16.24 -2.33 2.89
CA GLU A 146 16.86 -1.02 2.72
C GLU A 146 16.29 0.05 3.66
N THR A 147 15.08 -0.17 4.18
CA THR A 147 14.43 0.75 5.12
C THR A 147 15.00 0.61 6.52
N ALA A 148 15.53 -0.55 6.88
CA ALA A 148 16.07 -0.82 8.22
C ALA A 148 17.17 0.16 8.64
N LYS A 149 18.00 0.62 7.71
CA LYS A 149 19.10 1.58 7.98
C LYS A 149 18.66 2.93 8.58
N TYR A 150 17.38 3.28 8.46
CA TYR A 150 16.85 4.54 9.01
C TYR A 150 16.48 4.45 10.49
N PHE A 151 16.33 3.23 11.02
CA PHE A 151 15.88 2.97 12.38
C PHE A 151 16.93 2.20 13.17
N ARG A 152 16.90 2.33 14.52
CA ARG A 152 17.86 1.63 15.38
C ARG A 152 17.55 0.14 15.50
N ASN A 153 16.27 -0.18 15.71
CA ASN A 153 15.77 -1.53 15.97
C ASN A 153 14.68 -1.83 14.95
N ALA A 154 15.07 -2.14 13.70
CA ALA A 154 14.15 -2.47 12.63
C ALA A 154 14.10 -3.98 12.41
N GLU A 155 12.90 -4.48 12.15
CA GLU A 155 12.66 -5.83 11.69
C GLU A 155 11.88 -5.79 10.37
N VAL A 156 12.26 -6.63 9.41
CA VAL A 156 11.54 -6.76 8.14
C VAL A 156 10.34 -7.67 8.37
N THR A 157 9.18 -7.05 8.56
CA THR A 157 7.91 -7.76 8.84
C THR A 157 6.99 -7.82 7.62
N GLY A 158 7.25 -6.99 6.62
CA GLY A 158 6.33 -6.81 5.50
C GLY A 158 5.15 -5.90 5.83
N VAL A 159 4.18 -5.88 4.91
CA VAL A 159 2.91 -5.14 5.03
C VAL A 159 1.77 -6.15 5.18
N PRO A 160 0.88 -5.98 6.16
CA PRO A 160 -0.31 -6.82 6.27
C PRO A 160 -1.17 -6.77 5.01
N VAL A 161 -1.43 -7.92 4.44
CA VAL A 161 -2.24 -8.13 3.23
C VAL A 161 -3.36 -9.12 3.54
N ARG A 162 -4.50 -8.98 2.86
CA ARG A 162 -5.63 -9.91 3.00
C ARG A 162 -5.20 -11.31 2.61
N GLN A 163 -5.58 -12.32 3.40
CA GLN A 163 -5.22 -13.73 3.21
C GLN A 163 -5.55 -14.23 1.80
N ALA A 164 -6.64 -13.76 1.22
CA ALA A 164 -7.08 -14.13 -0.13
C ALA A 164 -6.01 -13.90 -1.23
N PHE A 165 -5.08 -12.95 -1.07
CA PHE A 165 -3.99 -12.76 -2.03
C PHE A 165 -2.94 -13.86 -1.94
N PHE A 166 -2.65 -14.41 -0.76
CA PHE A 166 -1.71 -15.52 -0.58
C PHE A 166 -2.27 -16.85 -1.11
N GLU A 167 -3.58 -16.96 -1.22
CA GLU A 167 -4.28 -18.17 -1.70
C GLU A 167 -4.38 -18.22 -3.23
N ILE A 168 -3.98 -17.14 -3.92
CA ILE A 168 -3.98 -17.08 -5.38
C ILE A 168 -2.96 -18.07 -5.96
N ARG A 169 -3.46 -18.96 -6.78
CA ARG A 169 -2.64 -19.93 -7.53
C ARG A 169 -2.26 -19.39 -8.89
N ALA A 170 -1.22 -19.97 -9.50
CA ALA A 170 -0.89 -19.71 -10.90
C ALA A 170 -2.08 -20.07 -11.79
N LYS A 171 -2.38 -19.18 -12.75
CA LYS A 171 -3.40 -19.47 -13.76
C LYS A 171 -2.83 -20.48 -14.75
N HIS A 172 -3.59 -21.54 -15.03
CA HIS A 172 -3.20 -22.56 -15.99
C HIS A 172 -4.13 -22.49 -17.21
N GLY A 173 -3.56 -22.09 -18.35
CA GLY A 173 -4.29 -22.04 -19.62
C GLY A 173 -5.26 -20.85 -19.73
N GLY A 174 -5.99 -20.82 -20.86
CA GLY A 174 -6.88 -19.72 -21.23
C GLY A 174 -6.17 -18.55 -21.92
N SER A 175 -6.94 -17.52 -22.28
CA SER A 175 -6.40 -16.32 -22.92
C SER A 175 -5.49 -15.54 -21.99
N PRO A 176 -4.37 -15.00 -22.49
CA PRO A 176 -3.52 -14.09 -21.71
C PRO A 176 -4.35 -12.93 -21.13
N THR A 177 -4.26 -12.71 -19.85
CA THR A 177 -5.09 -11.68 -19.17
C THR A 177 -4.21 -10.62 -18.54
N LEU A 178 -4.46 -9.38 -18.94
CA LEU A 178 -3.83 -8.17 -18.40
C LEU A 178 -4.77 -7.48 -17.41
N LEU A 179 -4.33 -7.26 -16.18
CA LEU A 179 -5.05 -6.44 -15.21
C LEU A 179 -4.39 -5.05 -15.11
N VAL A 180 -5.17 -4.01 -15.37
CA VAL A 180 -4.71 -2.61 -15.34
C VAL A 180 -5.44 -1.85 -14.23
N PHE A 181 -4.68 -1.17 -13.35
CA PHE A 181 -5.29 -0.35 -12.30
C PHE A 181 -4.34 0.72 -11.75
N GLY A 182 -4.88 1.85 -11.32
CA GLY A 182 -4.14 2.97 -10.76
C GLY A 182 -4.33 3.19 -9.24
N GLY A 183 -4.95 2.21 -8.55
CA GLY A 183 -5.48 2.39 -7.20
C GLY A 183 -6.95 2.83 -7.21
N SER A 184 -7.55 3.07 -6.03
CA SER A 184 -8.99 3.31 -5.88
C SER A 184 -9.53 4.52 -6.67
N GLN A 185 -8.70 5.49 -6.99
CA GLN A 185 -9.08 6.69 -7.76
C GLN A 185 -8.77 6.57 -9.26
N GLY A 186 -8.14 5.46 -9.68
CA GLY A 186 -7.57 5.32 -11.00
C GLY A 186 -6.25 6.09 -11.17
N ALA A 187 -5.66 6.02 -12.36
CA ALA A 187 -4.45 6.74 -12.74
C ALA A 187 -4.58 7.23 -14.18
N HIS A 188 -4.93 8.51 -14.36
CA HIS A 188 -5.23 9.11 -15.67
C HIS A 188 -4.16 8.81 -16.73
N ALA A 189 -2.87 8.99 -16.41
CA ALA A 189 -1.80 8.72 -17.35
C ALA A 189 -1.73 7.23 -17.79
N ILE A 190 -2.02 6.28 -16.87
CA ILE A 190 -2.10 4.86 -17.22
C ILE A 190 -3.33 4.62 -18.10
N ASN A 191 -4.48 5.19 -17.73
CA ASN A 191 -5.72 5.04 -18.49
C ASN A 191 -5.59 5.56 -19.92
N GLU A 192 -5.06 6.78 -20.11
CA GLU A 192 -4.79 7.34 -21.44
C GLU A 192 -3.79 6.51 -22.24
N ALA A 193 -2.69 6.06 -21.59
CA ALA A 193 -1.72 5.22 -22.27
C ALA A 193 -2.34 3.91 -22.75
N MET A 194 -3.14 3.25 -21.90
CA MET A 194 -3.84 2.02 -22.29
C MET A 194 -4.81 2.26 -23.46
N ILE A 195 -5.61 3.33 -23.44
CA ILE A 195 -6.52 3.67 -24.53
C ILE A 195 -5.74 3.84 -25.86
N ARG A 196 -4.64 4.57 -25.85
CA ARG A 196 -3.79 4.75 -27.04
C ARG A 196 -3.14 3.45 -27.51
N CYS A 197 -2.80 2.57 -26.58
CA CYS A 197 -2.14 1.29 -26.88
C CYS A 197 -3.08 0.21 -27.40
N LEU A 198 -4.39 0.31 -27.21
CA LEU A 198 -5.35 -0.77 -27.52
C LEU A 198 -5.24 -1.32 -28.94
N PRO A 199 -5.21 -0.49 -30.03
CA PRO A 199 -5.16 -1.01 -31.41
C PRO A 199 -3.90 -1.85 -31.64
N GLU A 200 -2.76 -1.37 -31.19
CA GLU A 200 -1.48 -2.03 -31.39
C GLU A 200 -1.31 -3.25 -30.47
N LEU A 201 -1.80 -3.16 -29.24
CA LEU A 201 -1.78 -4.29 -28.31
C LEU A 201 -2.62 -5.46 -28.83
N ARG A 202 -3.79 -5.18 -29.43
CA ARG A 202 -4.62 -6.20 -30.05
C ARG A 202 -3.92 -6.87 -31.25
N ARG A 203 -3.12 -6.11 -32.01
CA ARG A 203 -2.34 -6.62 -33.13
C ARG A 203 -1.19 -7.51 -32.69
N GLN A 204 -0.47 -7.12 -31.61
CA GLN A 204 0.73 -7.84 -31.13
C GLN A 204 0.39 -8.99 -30.20
N ALA A 205 -0.71 -8.92 -29.45
CA ALA A 205 -1.20 -9.96 -28.55
C ALA A 205 -2.64 -10.34 -28.87
N PRO A 206 -2.89 -11.02 -30.02
CA PRO A 206 -4.22 -11.44 -30.39
C PRO A 206 -4.79 -12.40 -29.35
N GLY A 207 -6.06 -12.19 -28.95
CA GLY A 207 -6.72 -12.98 -27.91
C GLY A 207 -6.43 -12.55 -26.47
N ILE A 208 -5.73 -11.42 -26.26
CA ILE A 208 -5.57 -10.85 -24.92
C ILE A 208 -6.93 -10.46 -24.33
N HIS A 209 -7.12 -10.82 -23.06
CA HIS A 209 -8.23 -10.31 -22.24
C HIS A 209 -7.73 -9.19 -21.32
N ILE A 210 -8.47 -8.09 -21.24
CA ILE A 210 -8.07 -6.93 -20.45
C ILE A 210 -9.11 -6.64 -19.37
N ILE A 211 -8.67 -6.61 -18.11
CA ILE A 211 -9.46 -6.14 -16.97
C ILE A 211 -8.91 -4.77 -16.58
N HIS A 212 -9.71 -3.70 -16.71
CA HIS A 212 -9.23 -2.35 -16.48
C HIS A 212 -10.06 -1.60 -15.44
N GLN A 213 -9.47 -1.27 -14.29
CA GLN A 213 -10.04 -0.35 -13.30
C GLN A 213 -9.53 1.07 -13.56
N THR A 214 -10.39 1.92 -14.08
CA THR A 214 -10.06 3.29 -14.51
C THR A 214 -10.20 4.34 -13.41
N GLY A 215 -10.97 4.07 -12.35
CA GLY A 215 -11.51 5.10 -11.47
C GLY A 215 -12.75 5.75 -12.05
N GLU A 216 -13.44 6.54 -11.26
CA GLU A 216 -14.70 7.20 -11.66
C GLU A 216 -14.49 8.21 -12.80
N ARG A 217 -13.39 8.98 -12.73
CA ARG A 217 -13.12 10.10 -13.63
C ARG A 217 -13.04 9.70 -15.10
N ASP A 218 -12.25 8.66 -15.39
CA ASP A 218 -11.88 8.32 -16.78
C ASP A 218 -12.72 7.14 -17.32
N TYR A 219 -13.69 6.66 -16.54
CA TYR A 219 -14.47 5.46 -16.85
C TYR A 219 -15.20 5.54 -18.21
N HIS A 220 -15.93 6.64 -18.44
CA HIS A 220 -16.75 6.75 -19.64
C HIS A 220 -15.91 6.85 -20.92
N GLU A 221 -14.80 7.55 -20.87
CA GLU A 221 -13.86 7.67 -22.00
C GLU A 221 -13.21 6.32 -22.32
N ALA A 222 -12.68 5.64 -21.28
CA ALA A 222 -12.09 4.32 -21.44
C ALA A 222 -13.12 3.33 -21.99
N LEU A 223 -14.33 3.28 -21.41
CA LEU A 223 -15.39 2.37 -21.87
C LEU A 223 -15.74 2.60 -23.34
N ALA A 224 -15.82 3.85 -23.78
CA ALA A 224 -16.10 4.19 -25.18
C ALA A 224 -14.97 3.71 -26.12
N ALA A 225 -13.70 3.93 -25.73
CA ALA A 225 -12.54 3.49 -26.50
C ALA A 225 -12.48 1.96 -26.64
N TYR A 226 -12.72 1.23 -25.55
CA TYR A 226 -12.77 -0.23 -25.58
C TYR A 226 -13.91 -0.73 -26.48
N ARG A 227 -15.12 -0.17 -26.36
CA ARG A 227 -16.27 -0.54 -27.20
C ARG A 227 -16.03 -0.32 -28.69
N SER A 228 -15.36 0.75 -29.06
CA SER A 228 -15.09 1.06 -30.49
C SER A 228 -14.13 0.06 -31.16
N LEU A 229 -13.30 -0.63 -30.39
CA LEU A 229 -12.28 -1.55 -30.89
C LEU A 229 -12.69 -3.03 -30.83
N PHE A 230 -13.67 -3.39 -30.01
CA PHE A 230 -14.14 -4.74 -29.83
C PHE A 230 -15.54 -4.89 -30.46
N GLU A 231 -15.59 -5.24 -31.75
CA GLU A 231 -16.84 -5.39 -32.52
C GLU A 231 -17.75 -6.52 -32.02
N SER A 232 -17.20 -7.54 -31.36
CA SER A 232 -17.93 -8.72 -30.85
C SER A 232 -18.52 -8.57 -29.43
N GLY A 233 -18.38 -7.40 -28.80
CA GLY A 233 -18.81 -7.15 -27.42
C GLY A 233 -17.65 -7.13 -26.43
N LEU A 234 -17.79 -6.29 -25.37
CA LEU A 234 -16.76 -6.11 -24.35
C LEU A 234 -16.50 -7.38 -23.54
N ASP A 235 -17.53 -8.17 -23.31
CA ASP A 235 -17.52 -9.29 -22.35
C ASP A 235 -16.55 -10.44 -22.74
N GLU A 236 -16.18 -10.55 -24.02
CA GLU A 236 -15.27 -11.59 -24.48
C GLU A 236 -13.78 -11.20 -24.47
N SER A 237 -13.47 -9.88 -24.53
CA SER A 237 -12.09 -9.43 -24.72
C SER A 237 -11.65 -8.35 -23.74
N ALA A 238 -12.57 -7.63 -23.10
CA ALA A 238 -12.25 -6.59 -22.14
C ALA A 238 -13.39 -6.31 -21.14
N GLU A 239 -13.01 -6.04 -19.91
CA GLU A 239 -13.88 -5.63 -18.82
C GLU A 239 -13.38 -4.28 -18.28
N VAL A 240 -14.23 -3.26 -18.28
CA VAL A 240 -13.87 -1.91 -17.79
C VAL A 240 -14.69 -1.58 -16.55
N PHE A 241 -14.01 -1.25 -15.45
CA PHE A 241 -14.61 -0.97 -14.16
C PHE A 241 -14.25 0.42 -13.65
N LYS A 242 -15.18 1.09 -13.00
CA LYS A 242 -14.86 2.25 -12.16
C LYS A 242 -14.04 1.83 -10.95
N PHE A 243 -14.47 0.73 -10.32
CA PHE A 243 -13.83 0.17 -9.15
C PHE A 243 -14.05 -1.35 -9.11
N ILE A 244 -13.01 -2.12 -8.78
CA ILE A 244 -13.07 -3.58 -8.60
C ILE A 244 -13.18 -3.87 -7.10
N GLU A 245 -14.32 -4.42 -6.67
CA GLU A 245 -14.54 -4.74 -5.25
C GLU A 245 -13.74 -5.96 -4.82
N ASP A 246 -13.76 -7.00 -5.65
CA ASP A 246 -12.99 -8.24 -5.41
C ASP A 246 -11.68 -8.23 -6.21
N MET A 247 -10.72 -7.45 -5.71
CA MET A 247 -9.38 -7.37 -6.31
C MET A 247 -8.63 -8.71 -6.29
N PRO A 248 -8.71 -9.56 -5.22
CA PRO A 248 -8.14 -10.92 -5.27
C PRO A 248 -8.64 -11.76 -6.43
N ALA A 249 -9.94 -11.74 -6.73
CA ALA A 249 -10.49 -12.47 -7.88
C ALA A 249 -9.94 -11.92 -9.21
N ALA A 250 -9.79 -10.60 -9.35
CA ALA A 250 -9.18 -10.00 -10.54
C ALA A 250 -7.69 -10.40 -10.68
N PHE A 251 -6.93 -10.40 -9.58
CA PHE A 251 -5.54 -10.87 -9.56
C PHE A 251 -5.45 -12.37 -9.93
N ALA A 252 -6.37 -13.21 -9.45
CA ALA A 252 -6.37 -14.64 -9.77
C ALA A 252 -6.48 -14.87 -11.28
N ARG A 253 -7.27 -14.08 -11.98
CA ARG A 253 -7.48 -14.14 -13.44
C ARG A 253 -6.33 -13.58 -14.24
N ALA A 254 -5.53 -12.66 -13.69
CA ALA A 254 -4.46 -11.97 -14.38
C ALA A 254 -3.19 -12.80 -14.53
N ASP A 255 -2.52 -12.68 -15.68
CA ASP A 255 -1.18 -13.19 -15.94
C ASP A 255 -0.12 -12.10 -15.78
N LEU A 256 -0.48 -10.85 -16.04
CA LEU A 256 0.39 -9.67 -15.94
C LEU A 256 -0.41 -8.48 -15.40
N LEU A 257 0.22 -7.64 -14.60
CA LEU A 257 -0.36 -6.43 -14.05
C LEU A 257 0.32 -5.18 -14.61
N VAL A 258 -0.46 -4.11 -14.87
CA VAL A 258 0.04 -2.75 -15.11
C VAL A 258 -0.56 -1.84 -14.05
N CYS A 259 0.27 -1.26 -13.17
CA CYS A 259 -0.26 -0.51 -12.05
C CYS A 259 0.72 0.52 -11.46
N ARG A 260 0.24 1.33 -10.50
CA ARG A 260 1.09 2.13 -9.61
C ARG A 260 1.79 1.25 -8.58
N SER A 261 2.91 1.75 -8.03
CA SER A 261 3.78 1.05 -7.07
C SER A 261 3.65 1.58 -5.63
N GLY A 262 2.42 1.83 -5.19
CA GLY A 262 2.14 2.10 -3.78
C GLY A 262 2.47 0.88 -2.92
N ALA A 263 2.93 1.09 -1.68
CA ALA A 263 3.41 0.00 -0.81
C ALA A 263 2.39 -1.13 -0.60
N SER A 264 1.09 -0.81 -0.45
CA SER A 264 0.05 -1.85 -0.34
C SER A 264 -0.09 -2.66 -1.62
N THR A 265 -0.04 -2.00 -2.79
CA THR A 265 -0.09 -2.69 -4.10
C THR A 265 1.11 -3.61 -4.28
N VAL A 266 2.31 -3.14 -3.91
CA VAL A 266 3.54 -3.94 -3.94
C VAL A 266 3.38 -5.18 -3.07
N ALA A 267 2.89 -5.02 -1.83
CA ALA A 267 2.66 -6.14 -0.92
C ALA A 267 1.58 -7.12 -1.43
N GLU A 268 0.51 -6.64 -2.04
CA GLU A 268 -0.52 -7.49 -2.66
C GLU A 268 0.04 -8.28 -3.85
N ILE A 269 0.90 -7.66 -4.66
CA ILE A 269 1.57 -8.28 -5.81
C ILE A 269 2.51 -9.38 -5.34
N THR A 270 3.32 -9.14 -4.33
CA THR A 270 4.22 -10.16 -3.77
C THR A 270 3.44 -11.30 -3.14
N ALA A 271 2.40 -11.01 -2.36
CA ALA A 271 1.52 -12.02 -1.76
C ALA A 271 0.86 -12.91 -2.81
N ALA A 272 0.37 -12.31 -3.91
CA ALA A 272 -0.26 -13.03 -5.01
C ALA A 272 0.75 -13.73 -5.95
N GLY A 273 2.02 -13.38 -5.88
CA GLY A 273 3.04 -13.85 -6.81
C GLY A 273 2.73 -13.48 -8.25
N LYS A 274 2.38 -12.22 -8.52
CA LYS A 274 2.01 -11.78 -9.87
C LYS A 274 3.10 -10.94 -10.52
N PRO A 275 3.46 -11.22 -11.77
CA PRO A 275 4.32 -10.35 -12.56
C PRO A 275 3.69 -8.97 -12.74
N ALA A 276 4.50 -7.90 -12.65
CA ALA A 276 3.98 -6.55 -12.76
C ALA A 276 4.85 -5.63 -13.62
N ILE A 277 4.19 -4.73 -14.35
CA ILE A 277 4.77 -3.53 -14.93
C ILE A 277 4.34 -2.37 -14.02
N PHE A 278 5.27 -1.79 -13.31
CA PHE A 278 5.00 -0.62 -12.49
C PHE A 278 5.16 0.67 -13.27
N VAL A 279 4.19 1.55 -13.13
CA VAL A 279 4.24 2.94 -13.57
C VAL A 279 4.20 3.83 -12.34
N PRO A 280 5.35 4.18 -11.73
CA PRO A 280 5.39 4.98 -10.52
C PRO A 280 4.74 6.36 -10.72
N PHE A 281 4.03 6.86 -9.70
CA PHE A 281 3.47 8.19 -9.74
C PHE A 281 4.56 9.26 -9.53
N PRO A 282 4.85 10.14 -10.51
CA PRO A 282 6.03 11.02 -10.46
C PRO A 282 5.96 12.11 -9.38
N ARG A 283 4.75 12.41 -8.86
CA ARG A 283 4.55 13.38 -7.76
C ARG A 283 4.36 12.70 -6.41
N ALA A 284 4.71 11.41 -6.30
CA ALA A 284 4.70 10.72 -5.02
C ALA A 284 5.67 11.40 -4.04
N ALA A 285 5.26 11.53 -2.78
CA ALA A 285 6.10 12.17 -1.77
C ALA A 285 7.44 11.43 -1.63
N ASP A 286 8.57 12.17 -1.68
CA ASP A 286 9.93 11.60 -1.60
C ASP A 286 10.21 10.51 -2.66
N ASP A 287 9.47 10.55 -3.78
CA ASP A 287 9.61 9.60 -4.90
C ASP A 287 9.47 8.11 -4.48
N HIS A 288 8.72 7.87 -3.38
CA HIS A 288 8.65 6.54 -2.77
C HIS A 288 8.12 5.47 -3.73
N GLN A 289 7.20 5.83 -4.67
CA GLN A 289 6.69 4.83 -5.61
C GLN A 289 7.77 4.33 -6.58
N ARG A 290 8.62 5.22 -7.09
CA ARG A 290 9.73 4.80 -7.96
C ARG A 290 10.68 3.87 -7.22
N VAL A 291 11.08 4.23 -6.00
CA VAL A 291 12.01 3.43 -5.20
C VAL A 291 11.40 2.06 -4.80
N ASN A 292 10.11 2.01 -4.46
CA ASN A 292 9.40 0.75 -4.22
C ASN A 292 9.39 -0.14 -5.47
N ALA A 293 9.09 0.43 -6.66
CA ALA A 293 9.09 -0.31 -7.92
C ALA A 293 10.48 -0.86 -8.27
N GLU A 294 11.52 -0.05 -8.10
CA GLU A 294 12.91 -0.43 -8.35
C GLU A 294 13.37 -1.57 -7.42
N ALA A 295 12.90 -1.62 -6.18
CA ALA A 295 13.21 -2.72 -5.26
C ALA A 295 12.71 -4.07 -5.82
N LEU A 296 11.47 -4.12 -6.31
CA LEU A 296 10.93 -5.34 -6.94
C LEU A 296 11.60 -5.64 -8.29
N ALA A 297 11.94 -4.62 -9.07
CA ALA A 297 12.65 -4.81 -10.33
C ALA A 297 14.04 -5.41 -10.14
N ARG A 298 14.79 -4.95 -9.12
CA ARG A 298 16.09 -5.55 -8.76
C ARG A 298 15.98 -7.01 -8.35
N ALA A 299 14.88 -7.38 -7.71
CA ALA A 299 14.59 -8.78 -7.36
C ALA A 299 14.10 -9.62 -8.55
N GLY A 300 13.91 -9.04 -9.73
CA GLY A 300 13.39 -9.73 -10.91
C GLY A 300 11.87 -9.94 -10.92
N ALA A 301 11.14 -9.34 -9.97
CA ALA A 301 9.69 -9.52 -9.81
C ALA A 301 8.84 -8.55 -10.67
N ALA A 302 9.44 -7.47 -11.19
CA ALA A 302 8.72 -6.44 -11.92
C ALA A 302 9.58 -5.76 -13.00
N VAL A 303 8.90 -5.07 -13.90
CA VAL A 303 9.46 -4.10 -14.85
C VAL A 303 8.98 -2.71 -14.45
N VAL A 304 9.84 -1.69 -14.57
CA VAL A 304 9.49 -0.30 -14.24
C VAL A 304 9.45 0.55 -15.50
N VAL A 305 8.36 1.27 -15.68
CA VAL A 305 8.14 2.25 -16.75
C VAL A 305 7.92 3.61 -16.13
N GLU A 306 8.74 4.58 -16.45
CA GLU A 306 8.47 5.96 -16.07
C GLU A 306 7.22 6.49 -16.79
N GLU A 307 6.39 7.28 -16.10
CA GLU A 307 5.18 7.87 -16.67
C GLU A 307 5.48 8.69 -17.94
N SER A 308 6.63 9.36 -18.01
CA SER A 308 7.11 10.09 -19.18
C SER A 308 7.35 9.23 -20.43
N LYS A 309 7.50 7.91 -20.25
CA LYS A 309 7.73 6.94 -21.34
C LYS A 309 6.45 6.25 -21.82
N LEU A 310 5.29 6.60 -21.27
CA LEU A 310 4.00 6.02 -21.67
C LEU A 310 3.49 6.50 -23.05
N GLU A 311 4.07 7.54 -23.62
CA GLU A 311 3.68 8.11 -24.93
C GLU A 311 4.30 7.35 -26.11
N GLY A 312 4.70 6.17 -26.00
CA GLY A 312 5.33 5.42 -27.10
C GLY A 312 4.81 4.01 -27.23
N VAL A 313 5.36 3.27 -28.16
CA VAL A 313 5.10 1.84 -28.37
C VAL A 313 5.65 0.98 -27.24
N TRP A 314 6.49 1.54 -26.39
CA TRP A 314 7.26 0.81 -25.37
C TRP A 314 6.38 0.01 -24.40
N LEU A 315 5.23 0.58 -23.97
CA LEU A 315 4.30 -0.13 -23.07
C LEU A 315 3.71 -1.36 -23.78
N VAL A 316 3.29 -1.21 -25.04
CA VAL A 316 2.76 -2.31 -25.86
C VAL A 316 3.79 -3.41 -26.05
N GLU A 317 5.00 -3.02 -26.49
CA GLU A 317 6.10 -3.96 -26.72
C GLU A 317 6.46 -4.73 -25.44
N THR A 318 6.49 -4.04 -24.30
CA THR A 318 6.76 -4.68 -22.99
C THR A 318 5.65 -5.66 -22.60
N ILE A 319 4.38 -5.26 -22.74
CA ILE A 319 3.24 -6.14 -22.44
C ILE A 319 3.27 -7.38 -23.36
N ALA A 320 3.42 -7.17 -24.68
CA ALA A 320 3.42 -8.25 -25.65
C ALA A 320 4.61 -9.20 -25.45
N ALA A 321 5.81 -8.66 -25.21
CA ALA A 321 7.00 -9.48 -24.94
C ALA A 321 6.87 -10.32 -23.66
N LEU A 322 6.30 -9.76 -22.60
CA LEU A 322 6.09 -10.50 -21.35
C LEU A 322 5.01 -11.56 -21.50
N LEU A 323 3.86 -11.24 -22.09
CA LEU A 323 2.78 -12.21 -22.28
C LEU A 323 3.16 -13.31 -23.29
N GLY A 324 4.09 -13.03 -24.22
CA GLY A 324 4.65 -13.98 -25.17
C GLY A 324 5.75 -14.89 -24.59
N ASP A 325 6.21 -14.64 -23.35
CA ASP A 325 7.27 -15.40 -22.68
C ASP A 325 6.79 -16.00 -21.34
N PRO A 326 6.14 -17.17 -21.36
CA PRO A 326 5.66 -17.81 -20.13
C PRO A 326 6.75 -18.16 -19.13
N GLN A 327 7.98 -18.45 -19.59
CA GLN A 327 9.09 -18.77 -18.68
C GLN A 327 9.52 -17.52 -17.90
N ARG A 328 9.58 -16.38 -18.57
CA ARG A 328 9.88 -15.11 -17.93
C ARG A 328 8.78 -14.68 -16.96
N LEU A 329 7.50 -14.84 -17.32
CA LEU A 329 6.38 -14.58 -16.40
C LEU A 329 6.47 -15.47 -15.15
N GLN A 330 6.78 -16.75 -15.33
CA GLN A 330 6.94 -17.68 -14.20
C GLN A 330 8.10 -17.24 -13.28
N ALA A 331 9.27 -16.92 -13.86
CA ALA A 331 10.42 -16.44 -13.09
C ALA A 331 10.09 -15.15 -12.31
N MET A 332 9.35 -14.22 -12.92
CA MET A 332 8.88 -13.01 -12.23
C MET A 332 7.89 -13.32 -11.11
N SER A 333 6.99 -14.29 -11.33
CA SER A 333 6.02 -14.76 -10.33
C SER A 333 6.73 -15.36 -9.10
N ASP A 334 7.72 -16.22 -9.34
CA ASP A 334 8.51 -16.87 -8.28
C ASP A 334 9.32 -15.83 -7.49
N ALA A 335 9.93 -14.88 -8.18
CA ALA A 335 10.65 -13.76 -7.54
C ALA A 335 9.71 -12.89 -6.69
N ALA A 336 8.49 -12.62 -7.18
CA ALA A 336 7.50 -11.87 -6.41
C ALA A 336 7.08 -12.64 -5.14
N ARG A 337 6.79 -13.95 -5.24
CA ARG A 337 6.42 -14.79 -4.09
C ARG A 337 7.53 -14.87 -3.04
N ALA A 338 8.78 -14.90 -3.45
CA ALA A 338 9.92 -14.93 -2.54
C ALA A 338 10.02 -13.69 -1.63
N LEU A 339 9.38 -12.58 -2.02
CA LEU A 339 9.30 -11.34 -1.27
C LEU A 339 8.03 -11.22 -0.42
N ALA A 340 7.20 -12.27 -0.35
CA ALA A 340 5.93 -12.22 0.37
C ALA A 340 6.12 -12.39 1.88
N HIS A 341 5.31 -11.68 2.66
CA HIS A 341 5.31 -11.74 4.13
C HIS A 341 3.94 -12.17 4.67
N PRO A 342 3.63 -13.47 4.70
CA PRO A 342 2.30 -13.95 5.06
C PRO A 342 1.93 -13.70 6.53
N ASN A 343 2.93 -13.53 7.39
CA ASN A 343 2.74 -13.33 8.82
C ASN A 343 2.86 -11.84 9.26
N ALA A 344 2.91 -10.90 8.33
CA ALA A 344 3.22 -9.49 8.61
C ALA A 344 2.41 -8.90 9.79
N ALA A 345 1.10 -9.13 9.86
CA ALA A 345 0.27 -8.61 10.95
C ALA A 345 0.67 -9.22 12.30
N ARG A 346 0.93 -10.54 12.34
CA ARG A 346 1.35 -11.27 13.53
C ARG A 346 2.73 -10.82 13.99
N ASP A 347 3.67 -10.69 13.08
CA ASP A 347 5.04 -10.31 13.39
C ASP A 347 5.10 -8.87 13.93
N ILE A 348 4.30 -7.94 13.38
CA ILE A 348 4.17 -6.57 13.90
C ILE A 348 3.51 -6.58 15.29
N ALA A 349 2.48 -7.37 15.51
CA ALA A 349 1.81 -7.47 16.81
C ALA A 349 2.76 -8.07 17.87
N ALA A 350 3.51 -9.10 17.52
CA ALA A 350 4.54 -9.70 18.37
C ALA A 350 5.66 -8.69 18.71
N MET A 351 6.09 -7.91 17.72
CA MET A 351 7.07 -6.84 17.95
C MET A 351 6.52 -5.77 18.89
N ALA A 352 5.24 -5.38 18.76
CA ALA A 352 4.58 -4.46 19.70
C ALA A 352 4.51 -5.03 21.11
N ALA A 353 4.25 -6.32 21.28
CA ALA A 353 4.26 -7.00 22.58
C ALA A 353 5.67 -7.04 23.20
N ARG A 354 6.70 -7.35 22.41
CA ARG A 354 8.10 -7.36 22.88
C ARG A 354 8.58 -6.01 23.38
N VAL A 355 8.23 -4.90 22.72
CA VAL A 355 8.67 -3.56 23.16
C VAL A 355 8.04 -3.14 24.49
N VAL A 356 6.97 -3.80 24.95
CA VAL A 356 6.35 -3.59 26.28
C VAL A 356 6.64 -4.70 27.27
N GLY A 357 7.53 -5.64 26.93
CA GLY A 357 7.95 -6.73 27.83
C GLY A 357 6.92 -7.85 27.97
N ILE A 358 5.99 -7.99 27.03
CA ILE A 358 5.05 -9.11 26.98
C ILE A 358 5.65 -10.19 26.07
N GLU A 359 6.01 -11.33 26.65
CA GLU A 359 6.43 -12.51 25.90
C GLU A 359 5.20 -13.22 25.29
N GLU A 360 5.35 -13.79 24.09
CA GLU A 360 4.34 -14.73 23.55
C GLU A 360 4.20 -15.91 24.56
N SER A 361 2.99 -16.11 25.08
CA SER A 361 2.69 -17.37 25.73
C SER A 361 2.90 -18.46 24.66
N ARG A 362 3.96 -19.26 24.80
CA ARG A 362 4.14 -20.48 24.03
C ARG A 362 2.97 -21.38 24.37
N ASP A 363 1.91 -21.34 23.57
CA ASP A 363 0.88 -22.37 23.63
C ASP A 363 1.58 -23.70 23.34
N GLN A 364 1.76 -24.47 24.41
CA GLN A 364 2.07 -25.89 24.36
C GLN A 364 0.77 -26.57 23.95
N GLY A 365 0.64 -26.92 22.69
CA GLY A 365 -0.46 -27.70 22.18
C GLY A 365 -0.01 -28.48 20.96
#